data_1fc366320874416da1e869e7534912f5
#
_entry.id   1fc366320874416da1e869e7534912f5
#
_cell.length_a   1.000
_cell.length_b   1.000
_cell.length_c   1.000
_cell.angle_alpha   90.00
_cell.angle_beta   90.00
_cell.angle_gamma   90.00
#
_symmetry.space_group_name_H-M   'P 1'
#
loop_
_entity.id
_entity.type
_entity.pdbx_description
1 polymer ?
#
loop_
_entity_poly.entity_id
_entity_poly.type
_entity_poly.pdbx_seq_one_letter_code
_entity_poly.pdbx_strand_id
1 'polypeptide(L)'
;MAKAQKLPSNQFDHFYKGGNRIGKLRNGPGGPMRPEEWIGSMTTRFGEKSIGLSVLADGSVLRDLVISNPQEWLGPDHFNSFGASSELLMKLLDPDQRLPVHYHPNKSFSKKHLLS
;
A
#
# COMPACT_ATOMS: atom_id res chain seq x y z
N MET A 1 16.10 8.81 14.20
CA MET A 1 15.22 7.76 13.64
C MET A 1 13.77 8.05 13.98
N ALA A 2 12.88 7.91 13.04
CA ALA A 2 11.46 8.09 13.27
C ALA A 2 10.95 7.08 14.30
N LYS A 3 10.00 7.50 15.14
CA LYS A 3 9.32 6.58 16.08
C LYS A 3 8.37 5.66 15.31
N ALA A 4 8.22 4.43 15.79
CA ALA A 4 7.20 3.53 15.27
C ALA A 4 5.81 4.14 15.39
N GLN A 5 5.03 4.05 14.32
CA GLN A 5 3.67 4.59 14.24
C GLN A 5 2.69 3.46 14.00
N LYS A 6 1.56 3.52 14.69
CA LYS A 6 0.42 2.66 14.36
C LYS A 6 -0.29 3.23 13.14
N LEU A 7 -0.59 2.37 12.18
CA LEU A 7 -1.34 2.75 10.99
C LEU A 7 -2.80 2.34 11.17
N PRO A 8 -3.75 3.26 11.02
CA PRO A 8 -5.17 2.92 10.91
C PRO A 8 -5.43 1.98 9.73
N SER A 9 -6.61 1.36 9.73
CA SER A 9 -7.04 0.53 8.60
C SER A 9 -7.03 1.33 7.30
N ASN A 10 -6.52 0.72 6.23
CA ASN A 10 -6.46 1.30 4.89
C ASN A 10 -7.13 0.35 3.90
N GLN A 11 -8.43 0.19 4.08
CA GLN A 11 -9.29 -0.58 3.20
C GLN A 11 -10.03 0.35 2.25
N PHE A 12 -10.18 -0.08 1.00
CA PHE A 12 -10.89 0.64 -0.05
C PHE A 12 -11.47 -0.34 -1.06
N ASP A 13 -12.42 0.10 -1.87
CA ASP A 13 -13.10 -0.78 -2.80
C ASP A 13 -12.19 -1.22 -3.94
N HIS A 14 -12.27 -2.49 -4.29
CA HIS A 14 -11.57 -3.12 -5.40
C HIS A 14 -12.57 -3.64 -6.44
N PHE A 15 -12.06 -4.27 -7.50
CA PHE A 15 -12.85 -4.83 -8.58
C PHE A 15 -13.39 -6.24 -8.28
N TYR A 16 -13.12 -6.78 -7.07
CA TYR A 16 -13.53 -8.13 -6.69
C TYR A 16 -14.01 -8.16 -5.24
N LYS A 17 -14.75 -9.23 -4.91
CA LYS A 17 -15.39 -9.37 -3.61
C LYS A 17 -14.41 -9.75 -2.52
N GLY A 18 -14.62 -9.20 -1.34
CA GLY A 18 -13.90 -9.53 -0.12
C GLY A 18 -14.82 -10.08 0.97
N GLY A 19 -14.21 -10.84 1.88
CA GLY A 19 -14.83 -11.22 3.15
C GLY A 19 -14.80 -10.08 4.15
N ASN A 20 -15.17 -10.40 5.40
CA ASN A 20 -15.19 -9.41 6.50
C ASN A 20 -14.06 -9.60 7.51
N ARG A 21 -13.10 -10.48 7.24
CA ARG A 21 -12.04 -10.83 8.20
C ARG A 21 -11.08 -9.68 8.45
N ILE A 22 -10.71 -8.95 7.40
CA ILE A 22 -9.79 -7.80 7.55
C ILE A 22 -10.44 -6.71 8.39
N GLY A 23 -11.70 -6.38 8.13
CA GLY A 23 -12.44 -5.40 8.92
C GLY A 23 -12.49 -5.76 10.41
N LYS A 24 -12.73 -7.03 10.73
CA LYS A 24 -12.70 -7.53 12.10
C LYS A 24 -11.31 -7.46 12.73
N LEU A 25 -10.29 -7.91 12.01
CA LEU A 25 -8.90 -7.92 12.48
C LEU A 25 -8.36 -6.53 12.74
N ARG A 26 -8.67 -5.59 11.87
CA ARG A 26 -8.14 -4.23 11.90
C ARG A 26 -9.05 -3.22 12.58
N ASN A 27 -10.20 -3.66 13.07
CA ASN A 27 -11.24 -2.78 13.60
C ASN A 27 -11.60 -1.67 12.60
N GLY A 28 -11.70 -2.05 11.35
CA GLY A 28 -11.98 -1.16 10.22
C GLY A 28 -13.40 -1.37 9.70
N PRO A 29 -13.80 -0.53 8.73
CA PRO A 29 -15.19 -0.54 8.26
C PRO A 29 -15.57 -1.82 7.49
N GLY A 30 -14.61 -2.50 6.88
CA GLY A 30 -14.92 -3.63 6.01
C GLY A 30 -15.73 -3.21 4.78
N GLY A 31 -16.41 -4.18 4.17
CA GLY A 31 -17.28 -3.94 3.02
C GLY A 31 -17.21 -5.09 2.02
N PRO A 32 -18.26 -5.27 1.17
CA PRO A 32 -18.35 -6.42 0.26
C PRO A 32 -17.31 -6.40 -0.86
N MET A 33 -16.74 -5.23 -1.17
CA MET A 33 -15.74 -5.05 -2.22
C MET A 33 -14.38 -4.60 -1.65
N ARG A 34 -14.07 -4.99 -0.40
CA ARG A 34 -12.82 -4.64 0.28
C ARG A 34 -11.99 -5.87 0.65
N PRO A 35 -11.49 -6.60 -0.34
CA PRO A 35 -10.72 -7.83 -0.11
C PRO A 35 -9.27 -7.58 0.28
N GLU A 36 -8.81 -6.35 0.23
CA GLU A 36 -7.42 -5.99 0.52
C GLU A 36 -7.32 -4.85 1.51
N GLU A 37 -6.31 -4.91 2.37
CA GLU A 37 -5.81 -3.75 3.10
C GLU A 37 -4.35 -3.54 2.75
N TRP A 38 -3.98 -2.33 2.40
CA TRP A 38 -2.61 -1.96 2.09
C TRP A 38 -1.97 -1.29 3.30
N ILE A 39 -0.91 -1.92 3.82
CA ILE A 39 -0.25 -1.48 5.05
C ILE A 39 1.06 -0.80 4.71
N GLY A 40 1.26 0.41 5.25
CA GLY A 40 2.48 1.18 4.98
C GLY A 40 2.64 1.54 3.51
N SER A 41 1.53 1.74 2.81
CA SER A 41 1.54 1.97 1.37
C SER A 41 1.98 3.37 1.01
N MET A 42 2.93 3.44 0.10
CA MET A 42 3.37 4.67 -0.57
C MET A 42 2.86 4.74 -2.02
N THR A 43 1.98 3.84 -2.43
CA THR A 43 1.43 3.79 -3.78
C THR A 43 -0.09 3.90 -3.79
N THR A 44 -0.63 4.39 -4.90
CA THR A 44 -2.08 4.51 -5.09
C THR A 44 -2.62 3.32 -5.88
N ARG A 45 -3.92 3.08 -5.74
CA ARG A 45 -4.63 2.23 -6.67
C ARG A 45 -4.51 2.81 -8.07
N PHE A 46 -4.39 1.96 -9.08
CA PHE A 46 -4.22 2.39 -10.48
C PHE A 46 -5.29 3.41 -10.89
N GLY A 47 -4.85 4.51 -11.46
CA GLY A 47 -5.72 5.60 -11.90
C GLY A 47 -6.15 6.59 -10.81
N GLU A 48 -5.78 6.33 -9.55
CA GLU A 48 -6.16 7.18 -8.42
C GLU A 48 -5.01 8.09 -7.97
N LYS A 49 -5.37 9.20 -7.32
CA LYS A 49 -4.39 10.16 -6.80
C LYS A 49 -4.04 9.95 -5.32
N SER A 50 -4.97 9.41 -4.55
CA SER A 50 -4.80 9.25 -3.09
C SER A 50 -5.26 7.89 -2.57
N ILE A 51 -6.23 7.25 -3.20
CA ILE A 51 -6.73 5.94 -2.75
C ILE A 51 -5.61 4.91 -2.80
N GLY A 52 -5.37 4.25 -1.68
CA GLY A 52 -4.29 3.28 -1.50
C GLY A 52 -3.15 3.79 -0.62
N LEU A 53 -2.93 5.09 -0.55
CA LEU A 53 -1.90 5.66 0.31
C LEU A 53 -2.25 5.47 1.79
N SER A 54 -1.28 5.04 2.59
CA SER A 54 -1.45 4.96 4.04
C SER A 54 -1.45 6.35 4.66
N VAL A 55 -2.35 6.54 5.62
CA VAL A 55 -2.54 7.79 6.35
C VAL A 55 -2.38 7.51 7.84
N LEU A 56 -1.67 8.37 8.56
CA LEU A 56 -1.52 8.27 10.01
C LEU A 56 -2.77 8.76 10.72
N ALA A 57 -2.85 8.49 12.03
CA ALA A 57 -4.01 8.88 12.84
C ALA A 57 -4.29 10.39 12.84
N ASP A 58 -3.26 11.21 12.66
CA ASP A 58 -3.37 12.68 12.58
C ASP A 58 -3.75 13.21 11.18
N GLY A 59 -3.96 12.32 10.21
CA GLY A 59 -4.27 12.68 8.83
C GLY A 59 -3.06 12.87 7.92
N SER A 60 -1.84 12.78 8.44
CA SER A 60 -0.62 12.87 7.62
C SER A 60 -0.52 11.70 6.67
N VAL A 61 -0.16 11.97 5.41
CA VAL A 61 0.06 10.93 4.41
C VAL A 61 1.48 10.37 4.58
N LEU A 62 1.59 9.07 4.78
CA LEU A 62 2.88 8.40 5.02
C LEU A 62 3.89 8.69 3.91
N ARG A 63 3.47 8.61 2.66
CA ARG A 63 4.34 8.90 1.51
C ARG A 63 4.98 10.28 1.60
N ASP A 64 4.21 11.30 1.97
CA ASP A 64 4.70 12.67 2.07
C ASP A 64 5.72 12.82 3.21
N LEU A 65 5.49 12.16 4.33
CA LEU A 65 6.45 12.13 5.45
C LEU A 65 7.77 11.47 5.06
N VAL A 66 7.69 10.34 4.36
CA VAL A 66 8.89 9.62 3.89
C VAL A 66 9.67 10.45 2.89
N ILE A 67 8.99 11.07 1.92
CA ILE A 67 9.64 11.91 0.91
C ILE A 67 10.31 13.14 1.53
N SER A 68 9.69 13.73 2.54
CA SER A 68 10.26 14.92 3.22
C SER A 68 11.48 14.59 4.07
N ASN A 69 11.60 13.38 4.59
CA ASN A 69 12.76 12.97 5.41
C ASN A 69 13.10 11.49 5.21
N PRO A 70 13.53 11.10 4.01
CA PRO A 70 13.66 9.69 3.64
C PRO A 70 14.72 8.93 4.43
N GLN A 71 15.81 9.58 4.81
CA GLN A 71 16.88 8.92 5.58
C GLN A 71 16.41 8.52 6.98
N GLU A 72 15.57 9.34 7.59
CA GLU A 72 15.01 9.03 8.91
C GLU A 72 14.01 7.87 8.86
N TRP A 73 13.16 7.83 7.83
CA TRP A 73 12.14 6.80 7.68
C TRP A 73 12.66 5.47 7.13
N LEU A 74 13.60 5.52 6.19
CA LEU A 74 14.07 4.36 5.43
C LEU A 74 15.50 3.93 5.79
N GLY A 75 16.23 4.78 6.48
CA GLY A 75 17.66 4.61 6.72
C GLY A 75 18.52 5.07 5.53
N PRO A 76 19.79 5.45 5.80
CA PRO A 76 20.67 5.99 4.76
C PRO A 76 21.00 4.97 3.66
N ASP A 77 21.22 3.72 4.01
CA ASP A 77 21.61 2.69 3.05
C ASP A 77 20.49 2.39 2.05
N HIS A 78 19.25 2.24 2.55
CA HIS A 78 18.09 2.03 1.70
C HIS A 78 17.84 3.25 0.81
N PHE A 79 17.89 4.44 1.39
CA PHE A 79 17.72 5.69 0.62
C PHE A 79 18.76 5.85 -0.48
N ASN A 80 20.02 5.53 -0.22
CA ASN A 80 21.08 5.60 -1.22
C ASN A 80 20.88 4.62 -2.36
N SER A 81 20.28 3.45 -2.09
CA SER A 81 20.06 2.41 -3.10
C SER A 81 18.77 2.60 -3.91
N PHE A 82 17.71 3.08 -3.27
CA PHE A 82 16.35 3.08 -3.84
C PHE A 82 15.65 4.45 -3.83
N GLY A 83 16.27 5.46 -3.24
CA GLY A 83 15.64 6.77 -3.10
C GLY A 83 14.55 6.79 -2.04
N ALA A 84 13.63 7.74 -2.15
CA ALA A 84 12.56 7.97 -1.19
C ALA A 84 11.35 7.04 -1.45
N SER A 85 11.60 5.75 -1.59
CA SER A 85 10.59 4.72 -1.82
C SER A 85 10.86 3.52 -0.92
N SER A 86 9.81 2.97 -0.30
CA SER A 86 9.94 1.74 0.48
C SER A 86 10.22 0.51 -0.39
N GLU A 87 9.96 0.59 -1.69
CA GLU A 87 10.06 -0.53 -2.65
C GLU A 87 9.22 -1.75 -2.25
N LEU A 88 8.25 -1.56 -1.37
CA LEU A 88 7.46 -2.63 -0.79
C LEU A 88 5.99 -2.21 -0.71
N LEU A 89 5.10 -3.12 -1.07
CA LEU A 89 3.66 -3.01 -0.82
C LEU A 89 3.20 -4.25 -0.04
N MET A 90 2.90 -4.07 1.23
CA MET A 90 2.36 -5.13 2.08
C MET A 90 0.84 -5.10 2.05
N LYS A 91 0.24 -6.27 1.91
CA LYS A 91 -1.22 -6.42 1.87
C LYS A 91 -1.69 -7.51 2.81
N LEU A 92 -2.86 -7.28 3.41
CA LEU A 92 -3.71 -8.35 3.92
C LEU A 92 -4.74 -8.66 2.85
N LEU A 93 -4.98 -9.94 2.60
CA LEU A 93 -5.88 -10.41 1.54
C LEU A 93 -6.96 -11.32 2.13
N ASP A 94 -8.22 -11.01 1.83
CA ASP A 94 -9.37 -11.83 2.20
C ASP A 94 -10.38 -11.85 1.04
N PRO A 95 -10.05 -12.50 -0.09
CA PRO A 95 -10.95 -12.59 -1.23
C PRO A 95 -12.15 -13.50 -0.93
N ASP A 96 -13.33 -13.12 -1.44
CA ASP A 96 -14.57 -13.90 -1.34
C ASP A 96 -15.04 -14.36 -2.73
N GLN A 97 -14.13 -14.45 -3.66
CA GLN A 97 -14.31 -15.06 -4.98
C GLN A 97 -12.97 -15.48 -5.56
N ARG A 98 -13.00 -16.34 -6.56
CA ARG A 98 -11.78 -16.73 -7.26
C ARG A 98 -11.23 -15.55 -8.06
N LEU A 99 -9.94 -15.30 -7.92
CA LEU A 99 -9.20 -14.32 -8.72
C LEU A 99 -8.70 -14.95 -10.02
N PRO A 100 -8.49 -14.14 -11.07
CA PRO A 100 -7.78 -14.61 -12.27
C PRO A 100 -6.38 -15.09 -11.91
N VAL A 101 -5.91 -16.10 -12.60
CA VAL A 101 -4.50 -16.49 -12.52
C VAL A 101 -3.67 -15.38 -13.18
N HIS A 102 -2.77 -14.78 -12.43
CA HIS A 102 -1.96 -13.67 -12.91
C HIS A 102 -0.58 -13.66 -12.24
N TYR A 103 0.32 -12.90 -12.83
CA TYR A 103 1.64 -12.61 -12.27
C TYR A 103 2.03 -11.18 -12.58
N HIS A 104 2.98 -10.66 -11.81
CA HIS A 104 3.50 -9.31 -12.03
C HIS A 104 4.74 -9.34 -12.90
N PRO A 105 4.86 -8.43 -13.86
CA PRO A 105 6.08 -8.33 -14.67
C PRO A 105 7.25 -7.81 -13.83
N ASN A 106 8.45 -8.18 -14.22
CA ASN A 106 9.64 -7.56 -13.63
C ASN A 106 9.83 -6.11 -14.14
N LYS A 107 10.75 -5.38 -13.51
CA LYS A 107 10.99 -3.96 -13.85
C LYS A 107 11.41 -3.76 -15.31
N SER A 108 12.22 -4.65 -15.84
CA SER A 108 12.70 -4.59 -17.23
C SER A 108 11.55 -4.72 -18.22
N PHE A 109 10.68 -5.71 -18.01
CA PHE A 109 9.49 -5.91 -18.84
C PHE A 109 8.53 -4.72 -18.75
N SER A 110 8.25 -4.25 -17.54
CA SER A 110 7.36 -3.10 -17.33
C SER A 110 7.87 -1.86 -18.05
N LYS A 111 9.15 -1.55 -17.90
CA LYS A 111 9.77 -0.41 -18.56
C LYS A 111 9.71 -0.49 -20.08
N LYS A 112 9.90 -1.68 -20.63
CA LYS A 112 9.91 -1.90 -22.08
C LYS A 112 8.51 -1.89 -22.70
N HIS A 113 7.52 -2.45 -22.03
CA HIS A 113 6.22 -2.75 -22.61
C HIS A 113 5.05 -1.96 -22.02
N LEU A 114 5.16 -1.49 -20.78
CA LEU A 114 4.08 -0.83 -20.07
C LEU A 114 4.37 0.66 -19.78
N LEU A 115 5.52 1.17 -20.18
CA LEU A 115 5.96 2.55 -19.99
C LEU A 115 5.93 3.00 -18.51
N SER A 116 6.17 2.09 -17.61
CA SER A 116 6.15 2.37 -16.18
C SER A 116 7.50 2.11 -15.49
#